data_027e7ee4aacaf5432c953c90c097b290
#
_entry.id   027e7ee4aacaf5432c953c90c097b290
#
_cell.length_a   1.000
_cell.length_b   1.000
_cell.length_c   1.000
_cell.angle_alpha   90.00
_cell.angle_beta   90.00
_cell.angle_gamma   90.00
#
_symmetry.space_group_name_H-M   'P 1'
#
loop_
_entity.id
_entity.type
_entity.pdbx_description
1 polymer ?
#
loop_
_entity_poly.entity_id
_entity_poly.type
_entity_poly.pdbx_seq_one_letter_code
_entity_poly.pdbx_strand_id
1 'polypeptide(L)'
;MITITPTTTIGDAFMRAAAAYGPHSLLAVPANPARSYDPQGREIRYDEAASAVRALMQHYRAAGYGLGHRVGLFLESRPEHLLHKLALNTLGVCVVPINPDYRPRELAYLIDHARVDLVVALPTRLPAVRAALAEARHQPPVATPDDMAALPPPAQPAQAGAPQADTPASILYTSGTTGQPKGCVLSHRYELAAGDWYARRGGMVAIREGQERLYNPLPLFHVNASILSFYCMLLTGGCQVQTDRFAPSRWWQEVCESRATIVHYLGVVVPMLLAQPASPLERAHSVRFGYGAGVEPQLHAVFEERFGLPLVELWGMTEIVRVISDHHAPRQIGTRAFGRAEPGLEVCVVDEAGTEVADGQPGEMWVRHSAATPRKDFFSGYLN
;
A
#
# COMPACT_ATOMS: atom_id res chain seq x y z
N MET A 1 2.54 14.92 -13.85
CA MET A 1 1.86 13.71 -13.31
C MET A 1 1.51 12.76 -14.44
N ILE A 2 1.72 11.46 -14.25
CA ILE A 2 1.36 10.41 -15.23
C ILE A 2 -0.15 10.27 -15.30
N THR A 3 -0.71 10.52 -16.48
CA THR A 3 -2.16 10.38 -16.72
C THR A 3 -2.51 8.91 -16.89
N ILE A 4 -3.49 8.41 -16.14
CA ILE A 4 -4.06 7.08 -16.32
C ILE A 4 -5.32 7.13 -17.19
N THR A 5 -5.56 6.08 -17.95
CA THR A 5 -6.75 5.88 -18.79
C THR A 5 -7.47 4.60 -18.34
N PRO A 6 -8.71 4.34 -18.79
CA PRO A 6 -9.40 3.10 -18.45
C PRO A 6 -8.69 1.80 -18.87
N THR A 7 -7.71 1.88 -19.75
CA THR A 7 -6.94 0.73 -20.25
C THR A 7 -5.51 0.67 -19.72
N THR A 8 -5.07 1.67 -18.96
CA THR A 8 -3.70 1.73 -18.43
C THR A 8 -3.46 0.60 -17.42
N THR A 9 -2.40 -0.18 -17.63
CA THR A 9 -1.92 -1.18 -16.67
C THR A 9 -0.87 -0.60 -15.73
N ILE A 10 -0.56 -1.31 -14.63
CA ILE A 10 0.52 -0.93 -13.70
C ILE A 10 1.86 -0.88 -14.44
N GLY A 11 2.14 -1.85 -15.31
CA GLY A 11 3.35 -1.86 -16.12
C GLY A 11 3.48 -0.62 -17.01
N ASP A 12 2.40 -0.23 -17.71
CA ASP A 12 2.38 0.96 -18.55
C ASP A 12 2.63 2.22 -17.74
N ALA A 13 1.93 2.39 -16.62
CA ALA A 13 2.07 3.54 -15.73
C ALA A 13 3.49 3.66 -15.17
N PHE A 14 4.06 2.54 -14.72
CA PHE A 14 5.42 2.49 -14.18
C PHE A 14 6.48 2.82 -15.24
N MET A 15 6.41 2.22 -16.42
CA MET A 15 7.40 2.50 -17.48
C MET A 15 7.33 3.95 -17.96
N ARG A 16 6.13 4.53 -18.03
CA ARG A 16 5.95 5.97 -18.34
C ARG A 16 6.51 6.85 -17.22
N ALA A 17 6.29 6.49 -15.95
CA ALA A 17 6.85 7.21 -14.81
C ALA A 17 8.39 7.14 -14.82
N ALA A 18 8.97 5.97 -15.09
CA ALA A 18 10.41 5.79 -15.19
C ALA A 18 11.02 6.63 -16.32
N ALA A 19 10.33 6.75 -17.45
CA ALA A 19 10.77 7.61 -18.55
C ALA A 19 10.68 9.11 -18.21
N ALA A 20 9.63 9.51 -17.48
CA ALA A 20 9.39 10.93 -17.16
C ALA A 20 10.25 11.42 -15.97
N TYR A 21 10.47 10.57 -14.97
CA TYR A 21 11.10 10.94 -13.70
C TYR A 21 12.42 10.22 -13.42
N GLY A 22 13.05 9.60 -14.41
CA GLY A 22 14.24 8.74 -14.33
C GLY A 22 15.19 9.04 -13.16
N PRO A 23 15.76 10.24 -13.05
CA PRO A 23 16.73 10.59 -11.99
C PRO A 23 16.12 10.82 -10.60
N HIS A 24 14.79 10.93 -10.47
CA HIS A 24 14.15 11.12 -9.17
C HIS A 24 14.19 9.81 -8.36
N SER A 25 14.22 9.91 -7.03
CA SER A 25 14.06 8.76 -6.14
C SER A 25 12.61 8.30 -6.16
N LEU A 26 12.38 6.99 -6.45
CA LEU A 26 11.07 6.34 -6.33
C LEU A 26 10.88 5.74 -4.93
N LEU A 27 11.91 5.07 -4.42
CA LEU A 27 11.90 4.40 -3.13
C LEU A 27 13.10 4.86 -2.31
N ALA A 28 12.90 4.97 -1.01
CA ALA A 28 13.97 5.21 -0.06
C ALA A 28 13.77 4.39 1.22
N VAL A 29 14.87 4.05 1.84
CA VAL A 29 14.94 3.43 3.18
C VAL A 29 15.85 4.29 4.02
N PRO A 30 15.39 4.85 5.17
CA PRO A 30 16.24 5.65 6.05
C PRO A 30 17.40 4.83 6.63
N ALA A 31 18.48 5.45 7.01
CA ALA A 31 19.58 4.76 7.70
C ALA A 31 19.10 4.18 9.04
N ASN A 32 19.46 2.91 9.30
CA ASN A 32 19.20 2.25 10.57
C ASN A 32 20.27 1.18 10.84
N PRO A 33 21.31 1.48 11.66
CA PRO A 33 22.39 0.54 11.93
C PRO A 33 21.97 -0.79 12.55
N ALA A 34 20.79 -0.83 13.20
CA ALA A 34 20.23 -2.06 13.79
C ALA A 34 19.52 -2.96 12.77
N ARG A 35 19.30 -2.47 11.55
CA ARG A 35 18.60 -3.22 10.50
C ARG A 35 19.56 -4.16 9.77
N SER A 36 19.09 -5.37 9.44
CA SER A 36 19.89 -6.40 8.79
C SER A 36 20.09 -6.18 7.28
N TYR A 37 19.37 -5.25 6.67
CA TYR A 37 19.51 -4.85 5.26
C TYR A 37 19.62 -3.33 5.17
N ASP A 38 20.33 -2.82 4.19
CA ASP A 38 20.55 -1.39 3.95
C ASP A 38 20.78 -0.56 5.24
N PRO A 39 21.74 -0.94 6.14
CA PRO A 39 21.92 -0.28 7.44
C PRO A 39 22.34 1.19 7.31
N GLN A 40 22.94 1.56 6.17
CA GLN A 40 23.32 2.95 5.84
C GLN A 40 22.19 3.73 5.16
N GLY A 41 21.00 3.12 5.00
CA GLY A 41 19.95 3.64 4.16
C GLY A 41 20.21 3.37 2.68
N ARG A 42 19.19 3.55 1.87
CA ARG A 42 19.25 3.37 0.42
C ARG A 42 18.22 4.24 -0.29
N GLU A 43 18.58 4.79 -1.43
CA GLU A 43 17.63 5.37 -2.37
C GLU A 43 17.68 4.59 -3.69
N ILE A 44 16.52 4.39 -4.32
CA ILE A 44 16.37 3.73 -5.61
C ILE A 44 15.63 4.72 -6.53
N ARG A 45 16.32 5.15 -7.58
CA ARG A 45 15.73 6.04 -8.58
C ARG A 45 14.74 5.31 -9.48
N TYR A 46 13.90 6.06 -10.20
CA TYR A 46 12.94 5.49 -11.17
C TYR A 46 13.64 4.69 -12.28
N ASP A 47 14.77 5.16 -12.82
CA ASP A 47 15.54 4.47 -13.83
C ASP A 47 16.22 3.18 -13.32
N GLU A 48 16.72 3.21 -12.09
CA GLU A 48 17.28 2.04 -11.39
C GLU A 48 16.18 1.01 -11.11
N ALA A 49 15.03 1.46 -10.60
CA ALA A 49 13.86 0.62 -10.36
C ALA A 49 13.40 -0.06 -11.68
N ALA A 50 13.34 0.71 -12.78
CA ALA A 50 12.96 0.15 -14.08
C ALA A 50 13.97 -0.90 -14.58
N SER A 51 15.25 -0.73 -14.30
CA SER A 51 16.27 -1.71 -14.63
C SER A 51 16.14 -2.99 -13.80
N ALA A 52 15.94 -2.84 -12.47
CA ALA A 52 15.72 -3.96 -11.57
C ALA A 52 14.42 -4.73 -11.90
N VAL A 53 13.33 -4.02 -12.17
CA VAL A 53 12.05 -4.62 -12.57
C VAL A 53 12.18 -5.39 -13.87
N ARG A 54 12.90 -4.86 -14.89
CA ARG A 54 13.15 -5.60 -16.14
C ARG A 54 13.94 -6.89 -15.90
N ALA A 55 14.96 -6.86 -15.05
CA ALA A 55 15.72 -8.06 -14.70
C ALA A 55 14.84 -9.11 -14.00
N LEU A 56 14.03 -8.70 -13.01
CA LEU A 56 13.07 -9.58 -12.34
C LEU A 56 12.06 -10.18 -13.34
N MET A 57 11.52 -9.35 -14.24
CA MET A 57 10.60 -9.83 -15.29
C MET A 57 11.25 -10.90 -16.19
N GLN A 58 12.53 -10.76 -16.54
CA GLN A 58 13.25 -11.76 -17.32
C GLN A 58 13.32 -13.10 -16.57
N HIS A 59 13.66 -13.09 -15.29
CA HIS A 59 13.72 -14.31 -14.46
C HIS A 59 12.35 -14.99 -14.35
N TYR A 60 11.30 -14.24 -13.98
CA TYR A 60 9.95 -14.80 -13.86
C TYR A 60 9.45 -15.35 -15.20
N ARG A 61 9.65 -14.63 -16.30
CA ARG A 61 9.25 -15.07 -17.63
C ARG A 61 10.02 -16.31 -18.08
N ALA A 62 11.34 -16.36 -17.85
CA ALA A 62 12.18 -17.51 -18.19
C ALA A 62 11.74 -18.78 -17.45
N ALA A 63 11.26 -18.64 -16.22
CA ALA A 63 10.68 -19.74 -15.44
C ALA A 63 9.26 -20.12 -15.87
N GLY A 64 8.57 -19.32 -16.71
CA GLY A 64 7.22 -19.59 -17.20
C GLY A 64 6.10 -18.86 -16.46
N TYR A 65 6.41 -17.94 -15.53
CA TYR A 65 5.38 -17.13 -14.84
C TYR A 65 4.84 -16.02 -15.73
N GLY A 66 3.54 -15.80 -15.69
CA GLY A 66 2.82 -14.81 -16.49
C GLY A 66 1.37 -14.71 -16.11
N LEU A 67 0.54 -14.21 -17.04
CA LEU A 67 -0.89 -13.94 -16.84
C LEU A 67 -1.62 -15.13 -16.20
N GLY A 68 -2.38 -14.84 -15.13
CA GLY A 68 -3.21 -15.80 -14.42
C GLY A 68 -2.53 -16.46 -13.21
N HIS A 69 -1.19 -16.40 -13.10
CA HIS A 69 -0.50 -16.92 -11.91
C HIS A 69 -0.63 -15.99 -10.70
N ARG A 70 -0.41 -16.56 -9.51
CA ARG A 70 -0.41 -15.87 -8.22
C ARG A 70 0.90 -16.13 -7.50
N VAL A 71 1.56 -15.07 -7.05
CA VAL A 71 2.84 -15.18 -6.33
C VAL A 71 2.72 -14.57 -4.94
N GLY A 72 2.98 -15.38 -3.92
CA GLY A 72 3.06 -14.95 -2.53
C GLY A 72 4.38 -14.21 -2.28
N LEU A 73 4.33 -12.96 -1.80
CA LEU A 73 5.52 -12.20 -1.43
C LEU A 73 5.65 -12.14 0.10
N PHE A 74 6.62 -12.86 0.64
CA PHE A 74 6.99 -12.86 2.06
C PHE A 74 8.30 -12.09 2.28
N LEU A 75 8.30 -10.84 1.77
CA LEU A 75 9.48 -9.97 1.69
C LEU A 75 9.47 -8.82 2.70
N GLU A 76 8.51 -8.81 3.63
CA GLU A 76 8.35 -7.74 4.62
C GLU A 76 8.12 -6.37 3.97
N SER A 77 8.30 -5.28 4.73
CA SER A 77 8.15 -3.90 4.23
C SER A 77 9.47 -3.35 3.70
N ARG A 78 10.04 -4.02 2.68
CA ARG A 78 11.30 -3.65 2.02
C ARG A 78 11.08 -3.16 0.61
N PRO A 79 11.99 -2.37 0.02
CA PRO A 79 11.90 -1.94 -1.38
C PRO A 79 11.76 -3.10 -2.36
N GLU A 80 12.43 -4.23 -2.10
CA GLU A 80 12.35 -5.43 -2.92
C GLU A 80 10.92 -5.93 -3.11
N HIS A 81 10.05 -5.80 -2.09
CA HIS A 81 8.63 -6.16 -2.20
C HIS A 81 7.95 -5.39 -3.35
N LEU A 82 8.17 -4.09 -3.43
CA LEU A 82 7.56 -3.24 -4.46
C LEU A 82 8.19 -3.48 -5.84
N LEU A 83 9.49 -3.76 -5.92
CA LEU A 83 10.15 -4.10 -7.19
C LEU A 83 9.62 -5.45 -7.74
N HIS A 84 9.49 -6.48 -6.89
CA HIS A 84 8.87 -7.75 -7.27
C HIS A 84 7.40 -7.57 -7.67
N LYS A 85 6.63 -6.77 -6.91
CA LYS A 85 5.24 -6.46 -7.25
C LYS A 85 5.12 -5.83 -8.63
N LEU A 86 5.92 -4.81 -8.94
CA LEU A 86 5.92 -4.15 -10.25
C LEU A 86 6.28 -5.12 -11.38
N ALA A 87 7.30 -5.98 -11.17
CA ALA A 87 7.71 -6.97 -12.17
C ALA A 87 6.61 -7.99 -12.45
N LEU A 88 6.02 -8.55 -11.39
CA LEU A 88 4.96 -9.55 -11.46
C LEU A 88 3.70 -8.96 -12.11
N ASN A 89 3.25 -7.78 -11.65
CA ASN A 89 2.08 -7.14 -12.24
C ASN A 89 2.29 -6.78 -13.73
N THR A 90 3.49 -6.37 -14.12
CA THR A 90 3.80 -6.11 -15.55
C THR A 90 3.67 -7.38 -16.41
N LEU A 91 3.87 -8.55 -15.83
CA LEU A 91 3.66 -9.86 -16.48
C LEU A 91 2.21 -10.38 -16.37
N GLY A 92 1.32 -9.67 -15.69
CA GLY A 92 -0.06 -10.12 -15.42
C GLY A 92 -0.17 -11.14 -14.29
N VAL A 93 0.86 -11.28 -13.47
CA VAL A 93 0.86 -12.12 -12.27
C VAL A 93 0.24 -11.35 -11.10
N CYS A 94 -0.72 -11.97 -10.42
CA CYS A 94 -1.35 -11.41 -9.24
C CYS A 94 -0.46 -11.63 -8.01
N VAL A 95 -0.17 -10.56 -7.26
CA VAL A 95 0.65 -10.60 -6.05
C VAL A 95 -0.22 -10.85 -4.82
N VAL A 96 0.24 -11.75 -3.96
CA VAL A 96 -0.37 -12.02 -2.65
C VAL A 96 0.62 -11.62 -1.56
N PRO A 97 0.56 -10.38 -1.03
CA PRO A 97 1.42 -9.95 0.04
C PRO A 97 1.16 -10.73 1.33
N ILE A 98 2.21 -11.23 1.97
CA ILE A 98 2.12 -12.05 3.16
C ILE A 98 2.50 -11.22 4.39
N ASN A 99 1.61 -11.19 5.39
CA ASN A 99 1.89 -10.59 6.68
C ASN A 99 3.02 -11.38 7.41
N PRO A 100 4.14 -10.73 7.77
CA PRO A 100 5.27 -11.40 8.42
C PRO A 100 4.97 -11.92 9.83
N ASP A 101 3.87 -11.47 10.43
CA ASP A 101 3.46 -11.88 11.77
C ASP A 101 2.48 -13.07 11.76
N TYR A 102 2.14 -13.60 10.57
CA TYR A 102 1.29 -14.79 10.47
C TYR A 102 1.95 -16.01 11.10
N ARG A 103 1.17 -16.73 11.90
CA ARG A 103 1.53 -18.05 12.42
C ARG A 103 1.45 -19.10 11.30
N PRO A 104 2.12 -20.25 11.42
CA PRO A 104 2.13 -21.28 10.37
C PRO A 104 0.73 -21.63 9.84
N ARG A 105 -0.26 -21.79 10.71
CA ARG A 105 -1.65 -22.10 10.32
C ARG A 105 -2.32 -20.98 9.51
N GLU A 106 -2.06 -19.71 9.85
CA GLU A 106 -2.61 -18.57 9.12
C GLU A 106 -1.96 -18.44 7.73
N LEU A 107 -0.66 -18.68 7.66
CA LEU A 107 0.09 -18.72 6.41
C LEU A 107 -0.33 -19.93 5.55
N ALA A 108 -0.55 -21.10 6.11
CA ALA A 108 -1.09 -22.27 5.44
C ALA A 108 -2.47 -21.97 4.83
N TYR A 109 -3.36 -21.35 5.62
CA TYR A 109 -4.67 -20.92 5.12
C TYR A 109 -4.55 -19.96 3.93
N LEU A 110 -3.68 -18.96 4.00
CA LEU A 110 -3.46 -18.03 2.89
C LEU A 110 -2.97 -18.75 1.64
N ILE A 111 -1.98 -19.65 1.78
CA ILE A 111 -1.42 -20.43 0.67
C ILE A 111 -2.51 -21.29 -0.01
N ASP A 112 -3.32 -21.99 0.80
CA ASP A 112 -4.41 -22.83 0.31
C ASP A 112 -5.52 -22.01 -0.36
N HIS A 113 -5.97 -20.96 0.29
CA HIS A 113 -7.09 -20.14 -0.17
C HIS A 113 -6.71 -19.31 -1.39
N ALA A 114 -5.54 -18.68 -1.42
CA ALA A 114 -5.08 -17.91 -2.57
C ALA A 114 -4.56 -18.81 -3.71
N ARG A 115 -4.24 -20.09 -3.45
CA ARG A 115 -3.64 -21.03 -4.42
C ARG A 115 -2.47 -20.39 -5.14
N VAL A 116 -1.47 -19.93 -4.35
CA VAL A 116 -0.27 -19.29 -4.89
C VAL A 116 0.59 -20.29 -5.68
N ASP A 117 1.08 -19.88 -6.85
CA ASP A 117 1.91 -20.73 -7.73
C ASP A 117 3.39 -20.73 -7.32
N LEU A 118 3.80 -19.74 -6.50
CA LEU A 118 5.15 -19.58 -5.96
C LEU A 118 5.09 -18.77 -4.68
N VAL A 119 5.93 -19.08 -3.70
CA VAL A 119 6.22 -18.19 -2.57
C VAL A 119 7.64 -17.65 -2.71
N VAL A 120 7.81 -16.33 -2.82
CA VAL A 120 9.10 -15.66 -2.72
C VAL A 120 9.28 -15.16 -1.30
N ALA A 121 10.24 -15.71 -0.57
CA ALA A 121 10.42 -15.43 0.85
C ALA A 121 11.87 -15.02 1.16
N LEU A 122 12.03 -14.09 2.12
CA LEU A 122 13.38 -13.82 2.65
C LEU A 122 13.97 -15.10 3.27
N PRO A 123 15.31 -15.30 3.20
CA PRO A 123 15.95 -16.46 3.82
C PRO A 123 15.57 -16.64 5.31
N THR A 124 15.41 -15.54 6.05
CA THR A 124 14.98 -15.55 7.45
C THR A 124 13.55 -16.04 7.65
N ARG A 125 12.70 -16.05 6.62
CA ARG A 125 11.30 -16.47 6.65
C ARG A 125 11.08 -17.93 6.19
N LEU A 126 12.09 -18.58 5.62
CA LEU A 126 11.99 -19.98 5.17
C LEU A 126 11.55 -20.97 6.25
N PRO A 127 11.97 -20.87 7.52
CA PRO A 127 11.46 -21.75 8.57
C PRO A 127 9.94 -21.62 8.77
N ALA A 128 9.40 -20.40 8.74
CA ALA A 128 7.95 -20.16 8.85
C ALA A 128 7.18 -20.71 7.65
N VAL A 129 7.73 -20.53 6.42
CA VAL A 129 7.13 -21.10 5.20
C VAL A 129 7.11 -22.63 5.26
N ARG A 130 8.21 -23.26 5.66
CA ARG A 130 8.25 -24.74 5.80
C ARG A 130 7.24 -25.27 6.81
N ALA A 131 7.12 -24.58 7.96
CA ALA A 131 6.13 -24.95 8.97
C ALA A 131 4.69 -24.80 8.42
N ALA A 132 4.41 -23.74 7.66
CA ALA A 132 3.10 -23.55 7.04
C ALA A 132 2.80 -24.60 5.97
N LEU A 133 3.77 -24.93 5.12
CA LEU A 133 3.61 -25.95 4.09
C LEU A 133 3.37 -27.35 4.67
N ALA A 134 3.89 -27.65 5.88
CA ALA A 134 3.57 -28.91 6.55
C ALA A 134 2.08 -29.03 6.92
N GLU A 135 1.36 -27.91 7.06
CA GLU A 135 -0.07 -27.85 7.37
C GLU A 135 -0.94 -27.59 6.13
N ALA A 136 -0.37 -27.02 5.06
CA ALA A 136 -1.09 -26.65 3.86
C ALA A 136 -1.38 -27.84 2.95
N ARG A 137 -2.54 -27.81 2.28
CA ARG A 137 -2.92 -28.79 1.25
C ARG A 137 -2.25 -28.52 -0.09
N HIS A 138 -2.11 -27.24 -0.41
CA HIS A 138 -1.43 -26.76 -1.61
C HIS A 138 0.06 -26.56 -1.32
N GLN A 139 0.93 -27.08 -2.21
CA GLN A 139 2.36 -27.14 -2.01
C GLN A 139 3.09 -26.34 -3.12
N PRO A 140 3.03 -25.00 -3.09
CA PRO A 140 3.76 -24.20 -4.08
C PRO A 140 5.28 -24.33 -3.87
N PRO A 141 6.07 -24.22 -4.94
CA PRO A 141 7.51 -24.04 -4.80
C PRO A 141 7.82 -22.76 -4.02
N VAL A 142 9.01 -22.76 -3.39
CA VAL A 142 9.52 -21.64 -2.59
C VAL A 142 10.87 -21.22 -3.17
N ALA A 143 11.06 -19.92 -3.33
CA ALA A 143 12.33 -19.31 -3.75
C ALA A 143 12.68 -18.12 -2.82
N THR A 144 13.95 -17.75 -2.81
CA THR A 144 14.40 -16.52 -2.17
C THR A 144 14.77 -15.48 -3.24
N PRO A 145 14.95 -14.20 -2.91
CA PRO A 145 15.48 -13.22 -3.84
C PRO A 145 16.84 -13.58 -4.46
N ASP A 146 17.61 -14.44 -3.81
CA ASP A 146 18.91 -14.91 -4.31
C ASP A 146 18.76 -16.04 -5.37
N ASP A 147 17.61 -16.72 -5.41
CA ASP A 147 17.33 -17.86 -6.30
C ASP A 147 16.72 -17.44 -7.65
N MET A 148 16.59 -16.15 -7.94
CA MET A 148 15.84 -15.65 -9.10
C MET A 148 16.30 -16.22 -10.44
N ALA A 149 17.58 -16.51 -10.59
CA ALA A 149 18.13 -17.11 -11.82
C ALA A 149 17.73 -18.59 -12.03
N ALA A 150 17.27 -19.26 -10.99
CA ALA A 150 16.92 -20.69 -10.98
C ALA A 150 15.50 -20.94 -10.41
N LEU A 151 14.56 -20.06 -10.71
CA LEU A 151 13.17 -20.21 -10.24
C LEU A 151 12.56 -21.52 -10.75
N PRO A 152 11.89 -22.28 -9.87
CA PRO A 152 11.12 -23.43 -10.29
C PRO A 152 9.95 -23.01 -11.18
N PRO A 153 9.60 -23.81 -12.21
CA PRO A 153 8.48 -23.48 -13.09
C PRO A 153 7.14 -23.61 -12.35
N PRO A 154 6.09 -22.88 -12.79
CA PRO A 154 4.74 -23.07 -12.29
C PRO A 154 4.17 -24.42 -12.73
N ALA A 155 3.22 -24.96 -11.95
CA ALA A 155 2.56 -26.23 -12.24
C ALA A 155 1.68 -26.20 -13.50
N GLN A 156 1.19 -25.03 -13.87
CA GLN A 156 0.35 -24.80 -15.04
C GLN A 156 0.99 -23.70 -15.92
N PRO A 157 0.80 -23.72 -17.25
CA PRO A 157 1.28 -22.64 -18.11
C PRO A 157 0.54 -21.34 -17.86
N ALA A 158 1.20 -20.22 -18.12
CA ALA A 158 0.55 -18.92 -18.12
C ALA A 158 -0.58 -18.85 -19.17
N GLN A 159 -1.62 -18.09 -18.85
CA GLN A 159 -2.67 -17.81 -19.81
C GLN A 159 -2.13 -17.00 -20.99
N ALA A 160 -2.70 -17.22 -22.16
CA ALA A 160 -2.33 -16.45 -23.34
C ALA A 160 -2.88 -15.02 -23.26
N GLY A 161 -2.11 -14.05 -23.79
CA GLY A 161 -2.50 -12.65 -23.85
C GLY A 161 -1.61 -11.73 -23.01
N ALA A 162 -2.02 -10.47 -22.93
CA ALA A 162 -1.36 -9.43 -22.12
C ALA A 162 -2.28 -9.00 -20.97
N PRO A 163 -1.72 -8.53 -19.86
CA PRO A 163 -2.55 -7.99 -18.77
C PRO A 163 -3.38 -6.80 -19.25
N GLN A 164 -4.57 -6.67 -18.72
CA GLN A 164 -5.51 -5.59 -18.97
C GLN A 164 -5.75 -4.81 -17.67
N ALA A 165 -6.40 -3.66 -17.76
CA ALA A 165 -6.70 -2.85 -16.58
C ALA A 165 -7.52 -3.60 -15.52
N ASP A 166 -8.37 -4.54 -15.91
CA ASP A 166 -9.20 -5.35 -15.01
C ASP A 166 -8.51 -6.66 -14.57
N THR A 167 -7.30 -6.97 -15.07
CA THR A 167 -6.51 -8.10 -14.59
C THR A 167 -6.24 -7.96 -13.09
N PRO A 168 -6.39 -9.02 -12.28
CA PRO A 168 -6.01 -8.99 -10.87
C PRO A 168 -4.53 -8.65 -10.69
N ALA A 169 -4.24 -7.60 -9.91
CA ALA A 169 -2.90 -7.16 -9.56
C ALA A 169 -2.46 -7.64 -8.19
N SER A 170 -3.40 -7.60 -7.20
CA SER A 170 -3.14 -8.08 -5.84
C SER A 170 -4.35 -8.79 -5.25
N ILE A 171 -4.08 -9.67 -4.27
CA ILE A 171 -5.07 -10.17 -3.34
C ILE A 171 -4.62 -9.76 -1.94
N LEU A 172 -5.29 -8.77 -1.33
CA LEU A 172 -5.01 -8.34 0.04
C LEU A 172 -5.96 -9.00 1.02
N TYR A 173 -5.39 -9.60 2.07
CA TYR A 173 -6.19 -10.24 3.12
C TYR A 173 -6.57 -9.24 4.20
N THR A 174 -7.87 -9.12 4.46
CA THR A 174 -8.44 -8.27 5.52
C THR A 174 -8.98 -9.12 6.65
N SER A 175 -8.98 -8.58 7.88
CA SER A 175 -9.64 -9.24 9.04
C SER A 175 -11.14 -9.26 8.81
N GLY A 176 -11.69 -10.44 8.50
CA GLY A 176 -13.13 -10.60 8.34
C GLY A 176 -13.86 -10.53 9.70
N THR A 177 -15.05 -9.95 9.72
CA THR A 177 -15.96 -9.98 10.88
C THR A 177 -16.39 -11.41 11.28
N THR A 178 -16.19 -12.39 10.40
CA THR A 178 -16.54 -13.80 10.57
C THR A 178 -15.40 -14.70 11.07
N GLY A 179 -14.25 -14.11 11.45
CA GLY A 179 -13.11 -14.80 12.05
C GLY A 179 -12.06 -15.36 11.07
N GLN A 180 -12.38 -15.57 9.79
CA GLN A 180 -11.39 -15.95 8.77
C GLN A 180 -11.05 -14.74 7.89
N PRO A 181 -9.74 -14.51 7.58
CA PRO A 181 -9.35 -13.44 6.68
C PRO A 181 -9.96 -13.61 5.29
N LYS A 182 -10.47 -12.52 4.69
CA LYS A 182 -11.03 -12.49 3.34
C LYS A 182 -10.01 -11.92 2.36
N GLY A 183 -9.82 -12.56 1.22
CA GLY A 183 -8.94 -12.08 0.16
C GLY A 183 -9.66 -11.09 -0.75
N CYS A 184 -9.36 -9.80 -0.67
CA CYS A 184 -9.86 -8.77 -1.57
C CYS A 184 -9.07 -8.82 -2.89
N VAL A 185 -9.74 -9.13 -3.99
CA VAL A 185 -9.13 -9.14 -5.33
C VAL A 185 -9.12 -7.72 -5.88
N LEU A 186 -7.94 -7.19 -6.15
CA LEU A 186 -7.71 -5.82 -6.61
C LEU A 186 -7.09 -5.84 -8.00
N SER A 187 -7.67 -5.08 -8.94
CA SER A 187 -7.19 -5.01 -10.32
C SER A 187 -6.12 -3.93 -10.51
N HIS A 188 -5.44 -3.94 -11.66
CA HIS A 188 -4.54 -2.85 -12.05
C HIS A 188 -5.24 -1.50 -12.03
N ARG A 189 -6.48 -1.46 -12.51
CA ARG A 189 -7.33 -0.26 -12.51
C ARG A 189 -7.57 0.25 -11.09
N TYR A 190 -7.93 -0.64 -10.17
CA TYR A 190 -8.15 -0.31 -8.76
C TYR A 190 -6.91 0.38 -8.16
N GLU A 191 -5.74 -0.24 -8.31
CA GLU A 191 -4.52 0.25 -7.67
C GLU A 191 -4.06 1.61 -8.22
N LEU A 192 -4.13 1.78 -9.55
CA LEU A 192 -3.79 3.05 -10.18
C LEU A 192 -4.81 4.14 -9.84
N ALA A 193 -6.10 3.81 -9.78
CA ALA A 193 -7.15 4.75 -9.40
C ALA A 193 -7.01 5.22 -7.94
N ALA A 194 -6.52 4.37 -7.03
CA ALA A 194 -6.20 4.77 -5.65
C ALA A 194 -5.12 5.86 -5.60
N GLY A 195 -4.03 5.66 -6.34
CA GLY A 195 -2.93 6.63 -6.41
C GLY A 195 -3.35 7.95 -7.08
N ASP A 196 -4.08 7.86 -8.20
CA ASP A 196 -4.60 9.04 -8.92
C ASP A 196 -5.62 9.83 -8.07
N TRP A 197 -6.49 9.12 -7.34
CA TRP A 197 -7.42 9.73 -6.40
C TRP A 197 -6.68 10.52 -5.32
N TYR A 198 -5.67 9.96 -4.69
CA TYR A 198 -4.85 10.66 -3.70
C TYR A 198 -4.14 11.87 -4.31
N ALA A 199 -3.48 11.70 -5.46
CA ALA A 199 -2.74 12.74 -6.12
C ALA A 199 -3.58 13.99 -6.48
N ARG A 200 -4.90 13.81 -6.67
CA ARG A 200 -5.83 14.88 -7.08
C ARG A 200 -6.61 15.51 -5.93
N ARG A 201 -6.40 15.13 -4.68
CA ARG A 201 -7.22 15.65 -3.56
C ARG A 201 -7.16 17.17 -3.40
N GLY A 202 -6.01 17.78 -3.61
CA GLY A 202 -5.87 19.23 -3.42
C GLY A 202 -5.95 19.67 -1.94
N GLY A 203 -6.35 20.91 -1.69
CA GLY A 203 -6.44 21.45 -0.34
C GLY A 203 -5.14 21.29 0.46
N MET A 204 -5.25 20.91 1.71
CA MET A 204 -4.09 20.71 2.60
C MET A 204 -3.20 19.54 2.20
N VAL A 205 -3.75 18.54 1.48
CA VAL A 205 -3.03 17.37 1.02
C VAL A 205 -2.59 17.45 -0.45
N ALA A 206 -2.56 18.66 -1.02
CA ALA A 206 -2.12 18.90 -2.38
C ALA A 206 -0.71 18.34 -2.63
N ILE A 207 -0.58 17.48 -3.63
CA ILE A 207 0.68 16.84 -4.02
C ILE A 207 1.44 17.74 -5.01
N ARG A 208 2.71 17.97 -4.75
CA ARG A 208 3.63 18.74 -5.63
C ARG A 208 4.42 17.74 -6.46
N GLU A 209 4.16 17.75 -7.76
CA GLU A 209 4.82 16.84 -8.72
C GLU A 209 6.35 16.92 -8.62
N GLY A 210 7.00 15.77 -8.52
CA GLY A 210 8.45 15.62 -8.45
C GLY A 210 9.11 16.07 -7.14
N GLN A 211 8.34 16.51 -6.14
CA GLN A 211 8.89 17.12 -4.93
C GLN A 211 8.56 16.37 -3.64
N GLU A 212 7.55 15.49 -3.64
CA GLU A 212 7.10 14.86 -2.40
C GLU A 212 7.94 13.66 -2.03
N ARG A 213 8.21 13.54 -0.72
CA ARG A 213 8.83 12.39 -0.08
C ARG A 213 7.91 11.93 1.04
N LEU A 214 7.24 10.81 0.81
CA LEU A 214 6.21 10.30 1.71
C LEU A 214 6.80 9.22 2.62
N TYR A 215 6.98 9.55 3.90
CA TYR A 215 7.41 8.59 4.92
C TYR A 215 6.23 7.74 5.35
N ASN A 216 6.33 6.42 5.10
CA ASN A 216 5.28 5.46 5.43
C ASN A 216 5.82 4.31 6.29
N PRO A 217 5.47 4.25 7.59
CA PRO A 217 5.87 3.17 8.48
C PRO A 217 4.88 1.99 8.45
N LEU A 218 3.81 2.10 7.64
CA LEU A 218 2.76 1.09 7.60
C LEU A 218 3.17 -0.09 6.72
N PRO A 219 2.65 -1.29 6.99
CA PRO A 219 3.08 -2.49 6.28
C PRO A 219 2.66 -2.54 4.81
N LEU A 220 3.54 -3.10 3.95
CA LEU A 220 3.27 -3.29 2.53
C LEU A 220 2.24 -4.41 2.21
N PHE A 221 1.80 -5.18 3.19
CA PHE A 221 0.68 -6.11 3.02
C PHE A 221 -0.69 -5.45 3.25
N HIS A 222 -0.73 -4.13 3.51
CA HIS A 222 -1.95 -3.32 3.60
C HIS A 222 -2.05 -2.30 2.46
N VAL A 223 -3.29 -1.95 2.10
CA VAL A 223 -3.64 -1.06 1.00
C VAL A 223 -3.01 0.34 1.13
N ASN A 224 -2.80 0.85 2.35
CA ASN A 224 -2.23 2.18 2.57
C ASN A 224 -0.82 2.32 1.97
N ALA A 225 0.11 1.43 2.35
CA ALA A 225 1.50 1.55 1.95
C ALA A 225 1.78 0.98 0.55
N SER A 226 1.20 -0.17 0.21
CA SER A 226 1.49 -0.86 -1.04
C SER A 226 0.70 -0.33 -2.25
N ILE A 227 -0.36 0.44 -2.01
CA ILE A 227 -1.26 0.90 -3.07
C ILE A 227 -1.49 2.42 -2.99
N LEU A 228 -2.17 2.91 -1.95
CA LEU A 228 -2.59 4.31 -1.87
C LEU A 228 -1.40 5.27 -1.97
N SER A 229 -0.42 5.15 -1.08
CA SER A 229 0.76 6.03 -1.08
C SER A 229 1.71 5.70 -2.22
N PHE A 230 1.98 4.41 -2.47
CA PHE A 230 2.95 4.01 -3.47
C PHE A 230 2.57 4.49 -4.87
N TYR A 231 1.34 4.26 -5.33
CA TYR A 231 0.93 4.72 -6.65
C TYR A 231 0.72 6.23 -6.72
N CYS A 232 0.38 6.90 -5.62
CA CYS A 232 0.40 8.37 -5.58
C CYS A 232 1.83 8.89 -5.88
N MET A 233 2.84 8.38 -5.19
CA MET A 233 4.24 8.78 -5.43
C MET A 233 4.71 8.38 -6.83
N LEU A 234 4.41 7.16 -7.28
CA LEU A 234 4.77 6.67 -8.61
C LEU A 234 4.21 7.57 -9.73
N LEU A 235 2.94 7.94 -9.66
CA LEU A 235 2.27 8.73 -10.68
C LEU A 235 2.70 10.21 -10.70
N THR A 236 3.22 10.71 -9.59
CA THR A 236 3.58 12.12 -9.41
C THR A 236 5.09 12.39 -9.38
N GLY A 237 5.94 11.39 -9.61
CA GLY A 237 7.40 11.55 -9.57
C GLY A 237 7.95 11.75 -8.16
N GLY A 238 7.19 11.41 -7.13
CA GLY A 238 7.59 11.46 -5.72
C GLY A 238 8.32 10.21 -5.26
N CYS A 239 8.75 10.21 -4.00
CA CYS A 239 9.49 9.13 -3.36
C CYS A 239 8.68 8.54 -2.20
N GLN A 240 8.45 7.22 -2.19
CA GLN A 240 8.00 6.54 -0.98
C GLN A 240 9.19 6.16 -0.10
N VAL A 241 9.26 6.72 1.09
CA VAL A 241 10.22 6.37 2.13
C VAL A 241 9.57 5.29 2.99
N GLN A 242 9.99 4.03 2.78
CA GLN A 242 9.42 2.87 3.45
C GLN A 242 10.32 2.41 4.59
N THR A 243 9.75 2.19 5.76
CA THR A 243 10.45 1.54 6.87
C THR A 243 9.90 0.13 7.06
N ASP A 244 10.71 -0.75 7.63
CA ASP A 244 10.34 -2.13 7.94
C ASP A 244 9.32 -2.21 9.08
N ARG A 245 9.46 -1.34 10.10
CA ARG A 245 8.57 -1.27 11.25
C ARG A 245 8.47 0.15 11.79
N PHE A 246 7.32 0.49 12.34
CA PHE A 246 7.16 1.71 13.13
C PHE A 246 8.00 1.65 14.40
N ALA A 247 8.85 2.66 14.61
CA ALA A 247 9.70 2.81 15.78
C ALA A 247 9.57 4.24 16.34
N PRO A 248 8.81 4.46 17.43
CA PRO A 248 8.54 5.81 17.96
C PRO A 248 9.81 6.59 18.31
N SER A 249 10.81 5.92 18.89
CA SER A 249 12.08 6.53 19.30
C SER A 249 12.95 6.98 18.11
N ARG A 250 12.71 6.45 16.91
CA ARG A 250 13.48 6.79 15.70
C ARG A 250 12.68 7.66 14.73
N TRP A 251 11.40 7.86 14.96
CA TRP A 251 10.49 8.52 14.04
C TRP A 251 11.02 9.87 13.53
N TRP A 252 11.33 10.79 14.44
CA TRP A 252 11.76 12.13 14.03
C TRP A 252 13.13 12.14 13.35
N GLN A 253 14.03 11.24 13.77
CA GLN A 253 15.30 11.05 13.10
C GLN A 253 15.09 10.59 11.66
N GLU A 254 14.30 9.53 11.45
CA GLU A 254 14.04 8.97 10.12
C GLU A 254 13.28 9.95 9.22
N VAL A 255 12.31 10.68 9.77
CA VAL A 255 11.55 11.72 9.05
C VAL A 255 12.48 12.86 8.58
N CYS A 256 13.36 13.35 9.46
CA CYS A 256 14.32 14.42 9.11
C CYS A 256 15.37 13.93 8.09
N GLU A 257 16.02 12.78 8.34
CA GLU A 257 17.06 12.22 7.47
C GLU A 257 16.53 11.91 6.07
N SER A 258 15.32 11.38 5.99
CA SER A 258 14.67 11.09 4.71
C SER A 258 14.11 12.34 4.00
N ARG A 259 14.20 13.51 4.64
CA ARG A 259 13.64 14.77 4.13
C ARG A 259 12.15 14.63 3.78
N ALA A 260 11.41 13.92 4.63
CA ALA A 260 10.00 13.66 4.39
C ALA A 260 9.19 14.96 4.34
N THR A 261 8.29 15.05 3.36
CA THR A 261 7.35 16.17 3.19
C THR A 261 5.93 15.79 3.57
N ILE A 262 5.66 14.48 3.65
CA ILE A 262 4.39 13.87 4.02
C ILE A 262 4.70 12.70 4.95
N VAL A 263 3.87 12.48 5.96
CA VAL A 263 3.91 11.27 6.79
C VAL A 263 2.55 10.57 6.76
N HIS A 264 2.54 9.23 6.68
CA HIS A 264 1.34 8.44 6.92
C HIS A 264 1.33 7.93 8.36
N TYR A 265 0.14 7.85 8.94
CA TYR A 265 -0.05 7.39 10.32
C TYR A 265 -1.34 6.56 10.48
N LEU A 266 -1.41 5.86 11.59
CA LEU A 266 -2.65 5.36 12.19
C LEU A 266 -2.80 6.00 13.57
N GLY A 267 -4.01 6.02 14.12
CA GLY A 267 -4.30 6.67 15.41
C GLY A 267 -3.40 6.24 16.56
N VAL A 268 -2.94 4.98 16.56
CA VAL A 268 -2.00 4.45 17.55
C VAL A 268 -0.62 5.12 17.53
N VAL A 269 -0.20 5.68 16.40
CA VAL A 269 1.08 6.40 16.24
C VAL A 269 1.09 7.68 17.08
N VAL A 270 -0.02 8.38 17.15
CA VAL A 270 -0.16 9.69 17.82
C VAL A 270 0.17 9.61 19.30
N PRO A 271 -0.48 8.79 20.15
CA PRO A 271 -0.11 8.68 21.56
C PRO A 271 1.31 8.13 21.78
N MET A 272 1.78 7.24 20.90
CA MET A 272 3.14 6.70 21.03
C MET A 272 4.22 7.76 20.78
N LEU A 273 4.00 8.70 19.87
CA LEU A 273 4.91 9.83 19.63
C LEU A 273 4.81 10.88 20.74
N LEU A 274 3.60 11.18 21.22
CA LEU A 274 3.39 12.09 22.34
C LEU A 274 4.04 11.61 23.64
N ALA A 275 4.13 10.31 23.83
CA ALA A 275 4.80 9.69 24.98
C ALA A 275 6.34 9.72 24.90
N GLN A 276 6.94 10.05 23.74
CA GLN A 276 8.39 10.14 23.64
C GLN A 276 8.93 11.39 24.36
N PRO A 277 10.16 11.32 24.93
CA PRO A 277 10.85 12.49 25.43
C PRO A 277 10.97 13.57 24.35
N ALA A 278 10.93 14.85 24.76
CA ALA A 278 11.10 15.96 23.82
C ALA A 278 12.46 15.89 23.12
N SER A 279 12.48 16.22 21.83
CA SER A 279 13.67 16.19 20.99
C SER A 279 13.72 17.43 20.09
N PRO A 280 14.90 18.01 19.83
CA PRO A 280 15.04 19.08 18.85
C PRO A 280 14.56 18.70 17.44
N LEU A 281 14.57 17.41 17.11
CA LEU A 281 14.14 16.90 15.81
C LEU A 281 12.62 17.01 15.58
N GLU A 282 11.82 17.12 16.64
CA GLU A 282 10.34 17.24 16.56
C GLU A 282 9.86 18.43 15.75
N ARG A 283 10.70 19.47 15.62
CA ARG A 283 10.42 20.70 14.87
C ARG A 283 11.41 20.96 13.74
N ALA A 284 12.38 20.06 13.53
CA ALA A 284 13.42 20.22 12.50
C ALA A 284 13.03 19.60 11.15
N HIS A 285 11.82 19.05 11.04
CA HIS A 285 11.34 18.37 9.83
C HIS A 285 10.74 19.34 8.80
N SER A 286 10.61 18.86 7.56
CA SER A 286 9.96 19.57 6.43
C SER A 286 8.56 19.03 6.11
N VAL A 287 7.95 18.28 7.02
CA VAL A 287 6.63 17.66 6.82
C VAL A 287 5.56 18.73 6.72
N ARG A 288 4.75 18.66 5.67
CA ARG A 288 3.66 19.59 5.39
C ARG A 288 2.36 19.16 6.05
N PHE A 289 2.10 17.85 6.07
CA PHE A 289 0.93 17.24 6.70
C PHE A 289 1.17 15.75 7.01
N GLY A 290 0.48 15.26 8.03
CA GLY A 290 0.25 13.84 8.24
C GLY A 290 -1.08 13.42 7.60
N TYR A 291 -1.14 12.24 6.98
CA TYR A 291 -2.34 11.70 6.33
C TYR A 291 -2.62 10.30 6.86
N GLY A 292 -3.73 10.14 7.57
CA GLY A 292 -4.02 8.89 8.26
C GLY A 292 -5.42 8.85 8.87
N ALA A 293 -5.64 7.91 9.77
CA ALA A 293 -6.95 7.67 10.36
C ALA A 293 -6.88 7.34 11.84
N GLY A 294 -7.91 7.75 12.59
CA GLY A 294 -8.17 7.28 13.94
C GLY A 294 -7.46 8.06 15.05
N VAL A 295 -7.18 9.34 14.85
CA VAL A 295 -6.67 10.19 15.93
C VAL A 295 -7.73 10.33 17.02
N GLU A 296 -7.34 10.09 18.28
CA GLU A 296 -8.21 10.38 19.42
C GLU A 296 -8.46 11.89 19.50
N PRO A 297 -9.73 12.33 19.60
CA PRO A 297 -10.10 13.76 19.54
C PRO A 297 -9.30 14.66 20.47
N GLN A 298 -9.07 14.21 21.70
CA GLN A 298 -8.32 14.97 22.71
C GLN A 298 -6.82 15.08 22.43
N LEU A 299 -6.27 14.23 21.55
CA LEU A 299 -4.84 14.23 21.21
C LEU A 299 -4.54 15.02 19.92
N HIS A 300 -5.56 15.32 19.10
CA HIS A 300 -5.39 15.92 17.80
C HIS A 300 -4.69 17.30 17.89
N ALA A 301 -5.29 18.24 18.59
CA ALA A 301 -4.72 19.57 18.76
C ALA A 301 -3.37 19.55 19.51
N VAL A 302 -3.24 18.70 20.53
CA VAL A 302 -2.00 18.54 21.30
C VAL A 302 -0.84 18.07 20.40
N PHE A 303 -1.10 17.15 19.49
CA PHE A 303 -0.12 16.67 18.53
C PHE A 303 0.33 17.77 17.56
N GLU A 304 -0.64 18.47 16.96
CA GLU A 304 -0.35 19.55 16.02
C GLU A 304 0.42 20.70 16.68
N GLU A 305 0.06 21.06 17.92
CA GLU A 305 0.76 22.07 18.70
C GLU A 305 2.21 21.66 19.02
N ARG A 306 2.43 20.41 19.51
CA ARG A 306 3.77 19.93 19.88
C ARG A 306 4.68 19.82 18.69
N PHE A 307 4.23 19.19 17.61
CA PHE A 307 5.09 18.82 16.49
C PHE A 307 5.06 19.82 15.32
N GLY A 308 4.08 20.72 15.27
CA GLY A 308 3.97 21.75 14.24
C GLY A 308 3.59 21.21 12.87
N LEU A 309 2.90 20.08 12.82
CA LEU A 309 2.38 19.53 11.58
C LEU A 309 0.89 19.19 11.69
N PRO A 310 0.07 19.55 10.71
CA PRO A 310 -1.34 19.21 10.70
C PRO A 310 -1.55 17.71 10.41
N LEU A 311 -2.46 17.08 11.17
CA LEU A 311 -2.95 15.73 10.89
C LEU A 311 -4.27 15.80 10.13
N VAL A 312 -4.32 15.22 8.96
CA VAL A 312 -5.53 15.15 8.14
C VAL A 312 -6.13 13.75 8.26
N GLU A 313 -7.31 13.69 8.91
CA GLU A 313 -8.06 12.46 9.07
C GLU A 313 -8.65 11.98 7.74
N LEU A 314 -8.59 10.68 7.52
CA LEU A 314 -9.20 10.01 6.39
C LEU A 314 -10.01 8.79 6.83
N TRP A 315 -10.94 8.38 5.98
CA TRP A 315 -11.61 7.10 6.05
C TRP A 315 -11.46 6.36 4.73
N GLY A 316 -11.24 5.07 4.80
CA GLY A 316 -11.18 4.19 3.65
C GLY A 316 -11.13 2.73 4.06
N MET A 317 -11.35 1.85 3.11
CA MET A 317 -11.26 0.40 3.29
C MET A 317 -10.73 -0.25 2.01
N THR A 318 -10.25 -1.48 2.15
CA THR A 318 -9.64 -2.23 1.02
C THR A 318 -10.62 -2.48 -0.13
N GLU A 319 -11.90 -2.53 0.14
CA GLU A 319 -12.95 -2.73 -0.86
C GLU A 319 -13.24 -1.49 -1.71
N ILE A 320 -12.79 -0.31 -1.25
CA ILE A 320 -13.08 0.98 -1.88
C ILE A 320 -11.77 1.68 -2.21
N VAL A 321 -11.59 2.01 -3.48
CA VAL A 321 -10.37 2.66 -3.98
C VAL A 321 -10.17 4.08 -3.46
N ARG A 322 -11.27 4.77 -3.13
CA ARG A 322 -11.28 6.20 -2.81
C ARG A 322 -11.42 6.42 -1.32
N VAL A 323 -10.54 7.25 -0.78
CA VAL A 323 -10.63 7.69 0.61
C VAL A 323 -11.44 8.99 0.70
N ILE A 324 -12.17 9.14 1.80
CA ILE A 324 -12.77 10.40 2.24
C ILE A 324 -11.78 11.04 3.20
N SER A 325 -11.57 12.35 3.14
CA SER A 325 -10.64 13.01 4.07
C SER A 325 -11.02 14.45 4.39
N ASP A 326 -10.61 14.90 5.58
CA ASP A 326 -10.88 16.25 6.13
C ASP A 326 -9.79 17.25 5.71
N HIS A 327 -9.54 17.35 4.39
CA HIS A 327 -8.43 18.11 3.82
C HIS A 327 -8.78 19.53 3.35
N HIS A 328 -10.04 19.94 3.54
CA HIS A 328 -10.49 21.31 3.28
C HIS A 328 -10.80 22.04 4.57
N ALA A 329 -10.53 23.35 4.63
CA ALA A 329 -10.89 24.19 5.76
C ALA A 329 -12.40 24.50 5.77
N PRO A 330 -13.04 24.63 6.95
CA PRO A 330 -12.48 24.37 8.28
C PRO A 330 -12.39 22.86 8.58
N ARG A 331 -11.25 22.41 9.11
CA ARG A 331 -11.08 21.02 9.55
C ARG A 331 -11.82 20.77 10.87
N GLN A 332 -12.25 19.53 11.07
CA GLN A 332 -12.99 19.11 12.27
C GLN A 332 -12.05 18.59 13.38
N ILE A 333 -11.05 19.41 13.77
CA ILE A 333 -10.07 19.07 14.81
C ILE A 333 -10.78 18.79 16.13
N GLY A 334 -10.34 17.75 16.85
CA GLY A 334 -10.92 17.37 18.13
C GLY A 334 -12.25 16.63 18.02
N THR A 335 -12.60 16.13 16.85
CA THR A 335 -13.77 15.30 16.61
C THR A 335 -13.35 13.95 15.99
N ARG A 336 -14.31 13.06 15.73
CA ARG A 336 -14.09 11.81 14.97
C ARG A 336 -14.49 11.94 13.49
N ALA A 337 -14.68 13.16 13.02
CA ALA A 337 -14.97 13.40 11.61
C ALA A 337 -13.74 13.09 10.75
N PHE A 338 -13.98 12.47 9.61
CA PHE A 338 -12.96 12.13 8.62
C PHE A 338 -13.20 12.80 7.26
N GLY A 339 -13.96 13.91 7.26
CA GLY A 339 -14.18 14.70 6.07
C GLY A 339 -15.53 14.46 5.38
N ARG A 340 -15.59 14.84 4.10
CA ARG A 340 -16.80 14.79 3.27
C ARG A 340 -16.53 14.05 1.98
N ALA A 341 -17.57 13.41 1.47
CA ALA A 341 -17.52 12.83 0.13
C ALA A 341 -17.33 13.93 -0.94
N GLU A 342 -16.57 13.61 -1.96
CA GLU A 342 -16.31 14.48 -3.11
C GLU A 342 -16.79 13.84 -4.40
N PRO A 343 -16.89 14.59 -5.52
CA PRO A 343 -17.32 14.04 -6.81
C PRO A 343 -16.57 12.76 -7.19
N GLY A 344 -17.31 11.70 -7.47
CA GLY A 344 -16.77 10.35 -7.67
C GLY A 344 -16.85 9.44 -6.45
N LEU A 345 -17.49 9.92 -5.36
CA LEU A 345 -17.86 9.14 -4.20
C LEU A 345 -19.16 9.70 -3.59
N GLU A 346 -20.18 8.88 -3.48
CA GLU A 346 -21.46 9.19 -2.82
C GLU A 346 -21.57 8.37 -1.53
N VAL A 347 -22.03 9.02 -0.47
CA VAL A 347 -22.18 8.42 0.87
C VAL A 347 -23.54 8.75 1.41
N CYS A 348 -24.19 7.78 2.04
CA CYS A 348 -25.37 7.99 2.88
C CYS A 348 -25.27 7.12 4.15
N VAL A 349 -26.01 7.49 5.17
CA VAL A 349 -26.17 6.69 6.40
C VAL A 349 -27.59 6.15 6.40
N VAL A 350 -27.74 4.85 6.61
CA VAL A 350 -29.04 4.17 6.51
C VAL A 350 -29.34 3.40 7.79
N ASP A 351 -30.64 3.21 8.06
CA ASP A 351 -31.14 2.34 9.12
C ASP A 351 -31.10 0.84 8.70
N GLU A 352 -31.57 -0.05 9.57
CA GLU A 352 -31.63 -1.50 9.32
C GLU A 352 -32.51 -1.87 8.13
N ALA A 353 -33.45 -1.02 7.72
CA ALA A 353 -34.30 -1.21 6.56
C ALA A 353 -33.68 -0.68 5.25
N GLY A 354 -32.48 -0.05 5.33
CA GLY A 354 -31.81 0.58 4.19
C GLY A 354 -32.37 1.95 3.83
N THR A 355 -33.13 2.57 4.72
CA THR A 355 -33.68 3.94 4.54
C THR A 355 -32.69 4.96 5.08
N GLU A 356 -32.44 6.03 4.31
CA GLU A 356 -31.53 7.09 4.73
C GLU A 356 -32.05 7.78 6.00
N VAL A 357 -31.19 7.91 7.01
CA VAL A 357 -31.53 8.53 8.28
C VAL A 357 -31.27 10.03 8.25
N ALA A 358 -31.94 10.79 9.14
CA ALA A 358 -31.68 12.22 9.26
C ALA A 358 -30.28 12.49 9.82
N ASP A 359 -29.75 13.69 9.52
CA ASP A 359 -28.46 14.14 10.03
C ASP A 359 -28.35 14.01 11.56
N GLY A 360 -27.22 13.46 12.00
CA GLY A 360 -26.94 13.22 13.42
C GLY A 360 -27.55 11.94 13.99
N GLN A 361 -28.28 11.16 13.20
CA GLN A 361 -28.75 9.84 13.60
C GLN A 361 -27.70 8.76 13.28
N PRO A 362 -27.50 7.77 14.17
CA PRO A 362 -26.61 6.65 13.89
C PRO A 362 -27.24 5.70 12.86
N GLY A 363 -26.37 5.07 12.05
CA GLY A 363 -26.76 4.06 11.06
C GLY A 363 -25.55 3.42 10.39
N GLU A 364 -25.79 2.60 9.40
CA GLU A 364 -24.76 1.98 8.57
C GLU A 364 -24.35 2.94 7.44
N MET A 365 -23.04 3.13 7.25
CA MET A 365 -22.54 3.98 6.17
C MET A 365 -22.45 3.20 4.86
N TRP A 366 -23.25 3.58 3.87
CA TRP A 366 -23.18 3.07 2.52
C TRP A 366 -22.38 4.00 1.63
N VAL A 367 -21.53 3.39 0.78
CA VAL A 367 -20.63 4.12 -0.12
C VAL A 367 -20.73 3.55 -1.52
N ARG A 368 -20.81 4.44 -2.52
CA ARG A 368 -20.74 4.08 -3.93
C ARG A 368 -19.98 5.13 -4.74
N HIS A 369 -19.51 4.78 -5.95
CA HIS A 369 -18.92 5.77 -6.85
C HIS A 369 -19.96 6.82 -7.31
N SER A 370 -21.07 6.36 -7.89
CA SER A 370 -22.22 7.17 -8.28
C SER A 370 -23.42 6.27 -8.54
N ALA A 371 -24.62 6.84 -8.67
CA ALA A 371 -25.80 6.07 -9.03
C ALA A 371 -25.66 5.32 -10.37
N ALA A 372 -25.02 5.95 -11.37
CA ALA A 372 -24.85 5.36 -12.71
C ALA A 372 -23.77 4.27 -12.77
N THR A 373 -22.73 4.37 -11.91
CA THR A 373 -21.60 3.44 -11.91
C THR A 373 -21.18 3.11 -10.46
N PRO A 374 -22.04 2.40 -9.69
CA PRO A 374 -21.89 2.31 -8.23
C PRO A 374 -20.58 1.66 -7.77
N ARG A 375 -20.03 0.75 -8.55
CA ARG A 375 -18.81 0.00 -8.20
C ARG A 375 -17.59 0.35 -9.07
N LYS A 376 -17.61 1.48 -9.76
CA LYS A 376 -16.51 1.86 -10.66
C LYS A 376 -15.20 2.01 -9.89
N ASP A 377 -14.17 1.28 -10.35
CA ASP A 377 -12.83 1.20 -9.80
C ASP A 377 -12.75 0.65 -8.36
N PHE A 378 -13.83 0.07 -7.82
CA PHE A 378 -13.81 -0.66 -6.56
C PHE A 378 -13.18 -2.05 -6.75
N PHE A 379 -12.96 -2.77 -5.65
CA PHE A 379 -12.40 -4.12 -5.71
C PHE A 379 -13.25 -5.07 -6.59
N SER A 380 -12.62 -6.07 -7.17
CA SER A 380 -13.30 -7.02 -8.06
C SER A 380 -14.22 -7.99 -7.31
N GLY A 381 -14.08 -8.09 -6.00
CA GLY A 381 -14.82 -8.97 -5.11
C GLY A 381 -13.88 -9.70 -4.15
N TYR A 382 -14.47 -10.51 -3.28
CA TYR A 382 -13.68 -11.42 -2.45
C TYR A 382 -13.32 -12.67 -3.25
N LEU A 383 -12.13 -13.21 -2.96
CA LEU A 383 -11.71 -14.51 -3.44
C LEU A 383 -12.59 -15.58 -2.80
N ASN A 384 -13.15 -16.48 -3.62
CA ASN A 384 -14.02 -17.59 -3.22
C ASN A 384 -13.25 -18.92 -3.15
#